data_cd1d17e2dda20e05e9b470811379f7db
#
_entry.id   cd1d17e2dda20e05e9b470811379f7db
#
_cell.length_a   1.000
_cell.length_b   1.000
_cell.length_c   1.000
_cell.angle_alpha   90.00
_cell.angle_beta   90.00
_cell.angle_gamma   90.00
#
_symmetry.space_group_name_H-M   'P 1'
#
loop_
_entity.id
_entity.type
_entity.pdbx_description
1 polymer ?
#
loop_
_entity_poly.entity_id
_entity_poly.type
_entity_poly.pdbx_seq_one_letter_code
_entity_poly.pdbx_strand_id
1 'polypeptide(L)'
;MTSRRAKIKFLDPGDIEEAIAELARISERTGIDAVLVGGVAMSAYGSDRLTKDVDVACLECLPGMKKLKDLSFGGISAKSPSGHPVDIIVREDSYRDLYEAAIESAQDEGLALPVVSPEYLAALKMAAARDKDTLDLETLFRLGVLDMGKTRSIIKQYLGEYAAREWDSLISEFEWKLSREK
;
A
#
# COMPACT_ATOMS: atom_id res chain seq x y z
N MET A 1 30.25 17.10 16.47
CA MET A 1 29.45 16.90 15.25
C MET A 1 28.05 16.43 15.66
N THR A 2 27.10 17.34 15.74
CA THR A 2 25.70 17.03 16.10
C THR A 2 25.00 16.45 14.90
N SER A 3 24.72 15.15 14.92
CA SER A 3 23.87 14.47 13.94
C SER A 3 22.48 15.13 13.98
N ARG A 4 22.13 15.91 12.95
CA ARG A 4 20.75 16.34 12.73
C ARG A 4 19.90 15.09 12.43
N ARG A 5 19.21 14.55 13.43
CA ARG A 5 18.13 13.60 13.18
C ARG A 5 17.13 14.30 12.25
N ALA A 6 16.97 13.76 11.06
CA ALA A 6 15.95 14.23 10.13
C ALA A 6 14.59 14.12 10.85
N LYS A 7 13.89 15.25 11.01
CA LYS A 7 12.53 15.25 11.56
C LYS A 7 11.66 14.48 10.58
N ILE A 8 11.08 13.37 11.03
CA ILE A 8 10.06 12.65 10.28
C ILE A 8 8.87 13.60 10.15
N LYS A 9 8.54 14.01 8.92
CA LYS A 9 7.37 14.82 8.63
C LYS A 9 6.30 13.90 8.04
N PHE A 10 5.14 13.83 8.67
CA PHE A 10 3.95 13.24 8.09
C PHE A 10 3.29 14.23 7.14
N LEU A 11 2.57 13.71 6.14
CA LEU A 11 1.76 14.53 5.25
C LEU A 11 0.48 14.97 5.95
N ASP A 12 0.10 16.20 5.70
CA ASP A 12 -1.22 16.70 6.07
C ASP A 12 -2.27 16.15 5.08
N PRO A 13 -3.56 16.00 5.50
CA PRO A 13 -4.61 15.51 4.61
C PRO A 13 -4.72 16.27 3.30
N GLY A 14 -4.58 17.59 3.31
CA GLY A 14 -4.60 18.42 2.10
C GLY A 14 -3.43 18.14 1.15
N ASP A 15 -2.22 17.91 1.68
CA ASP A 15 -1.05 17.51 0.90
C ASP A 15 -1.26 16.14 0.22
N ILE A 16 -1.93 15.21 0.93
CA ILE A 16 -2.27 13.88 0.41
C ILE A 16 -3.28 14.00 -0.73
N GLU A 17 -4.37 14.75 -0.53
CA GLU A 17 -5.40 14.97 -1.54
C GLU A 17 -4.84 15.63 -2.80
N GLU A 18 -3.98 16.64 -2.65
CA GLU A 18 -3.32 17.31 -3.77
C GLU A 18 -2.42 16.35 -4.54
N ALA A 19 -1.59 15.58 -3.85
CA ALA A 19 -0.72 14.58 -4.48
C ALA A 19 -1.53 13.53 -5.25
N ILE A 20 -2.61 12.99 -4.67
CA ILE A 20 -3.48 12.03 -5.33
C ILE A 20 -4.14 12.63 -6.58
N ALA A 21 -4.64 13.87 -6.49
CA ALA A 21 -5.25 14.55 -7.63
C ALA A 21 -4.25 14.80 -8.77
N GLU A 22 -2.98 15.09 -8.46
CA GLU A 22 -1.93 15.22 -9.46
C GLU A 22 -1.61 13.89 -10.13
N LEU A 23 -1.45 12.83 -9.35
CA LEU A 23 -1.21 11.47 -9.85
C LEU A 23 -2.37 10.99 -10.73
N ALA A 24 -3.62 11.27 -10.34
CA ALA A 24 -4.82 10.93 -11.11
C ALA A 24 -4.80 11.62 -12.49
N ARG A 25 -4.51 12.92 -12.54
CA ARG A 25 -4.41 13.67 -13.79
C ARG A 25 -3.30 13.14 -14.71
N ILE A 26 -2.20 12.67 -14.13
CA ILE A 26 -1.10 12.08 -14.91
C ILE A 26 -1.50 10.70 -15.43
N SER A 27 -2.08 9.85 -14.58
CA SER A 27 -2.62 8.54 -14.96
C SER A 27 -3.62 8.67 -16.12
N GLU A 28 -4.62 9.54 -15.98
CA GLU A 28 -5.64 9.80 -17.00
C GLU A 28 -5.04 10.27 -18.34
N ARG A 29 -4.09 11.21 -18.28
CA ARG A 29 -3.44 11.77 -19.48
C ARG A 29 -2.55 10.76 -20.20
N THR A 30 -1.93 9.85 -19.47
CA THR A 30 -0.95 8.89 -20.01
C THR A 30 -1.56 7.54 -20.33
N GLY A 31 -2.74 7.23 -19.79
CA GLY A 31 -3.35 5.92 -19.86
C GLY A 31 -2.65 4.86 -19.01
N ILE A 32 -1.75 5.26 -18.09
CA ILE A 32 -1.09 4.36 -17.16
C ILE A 32 -1.94 4.25 -15.91
N ASP A 33 -2.47 3.06 -15.63
CA ASP A 33 -3.24 2.83 -14.41
C ASP A 33 -2.39 3.01 -13.16
N ALA A 34 -2.87 3.85 -12.25
CA ALA A 34 -2.26 4.10 -10.95
C ALA A 34 -3.27 3.79 -9.85
N VAL A 35 -2.88 2.97 -8.89
CA VAL A 35 -3.73 2.50 -7.80
C VAL A 35 -3.08 2.81 -6.47
N LEU A 36 -3.85 3.41 -5.56
CA LEU A 36 -3.39 3.71 -4.21
C LEU A 36 -3.16 2.41 -3.43
N VAL A 37 -1.98 2.33 -2.82
CA VAL A 37 -1.56 1.25 -1.94
C VAL A 37 -0.99 1.83 -0.63
N GLY A 38 -0.34 1.03 0.19
CA GLY A 38 0.41 1.50 1.35
C GLY A 38 -0.43 2.23 2.41
N GLY A 39 0.09 3.35 2.93
CA GLY A 39 -0.51 4.07 4.06
C GLY A 39 -1.83 4.75 3.71
N VAL A 40 -1.96 5.31 2.52
CA VAL A 40 -3.20 5.96 2.06
C VAL A 40 -4.32 4.93 1.88
N ALA A 41 -4.02 3.75 1.31
CA ALA A 41 -5.00 2.67 1.21
C ALA A 41 -5.46 2.17 2.59
N MET A 42 -4.55 2.09 3.57
CA MET A 42 -4.92 1.80 4.96
C MET A 42 -5.92 2.82 5.51
N SER A 43 -5.69 4.11 5.26
CA SER A 43 -6.59 5.18 5.72
C SER A 43 -7.94 5.14 5.02
N ALA A 44 -8.00 4.80 3.73
CA ALA A 44 -9.25 4.63 2.99
C ALA A 44 -10.14 3.54 3.62
N TYR A 45 -9.53 2.51 4.21
CA TYR A 45 -10.23 1.44 4.92
C TYR A 45 -10.46 1.70 6.42
N GLY A 46 -10.20 2.91 6.90
CA GLY A 46 -10.55 3.33 8.26
C GLY A 46 -9.40 3.30 9.27
N SER A 47 -8.15 3.09 8.83
CA SER A 47 -6.99 3.24 9.70
C SER A 47 -6.70 4.72 9.97
N ASP A 48 -6.44 5.07 11.21
CA ASP A 48 -5.99 6.42 11.64
C ASP A 48 -4.47 6.63 11.49
N ARG A 49 -3.80 5.68 10.86
CA ARG A 49 -2.35 5.72 10.67
C ARG A 49 -1.91 6.89 9.78
N LEU A 50 -0.96 7.68 10.29
CA LEU A 50 -0.32 8.74 9.52
C LEU A 50 0.64 8.18 8.47
N THR A 51 0.68 8.82 7.29
CA THR A 51 1.63 8.50 6.21
C THR A 51 2.61 9.64 5.95
N LYS A 52 3.76 9.33 5.33
CA LYS A 52 4.81 10.29 4.98
C LYS A 52 4.90 10.53 3.47
N ASP A 53 4.29 9.66 2.70
CA ASP A 53 4.32 9.57 1.26
C ASP A 53 2.99 9.01 0.76
N VAL A 54 2.73 9.22 -0.51
CA VAL A 54 1.62 8.58 -1.22
C VAL A 54 2.21 7.44 -2.02
N ASP A 55 1.84 6.21 -1.67
CA ASP A 55 2.25 5.00 -2.38
C ASP A 55 1.25 4.68 -3.50
N VAL A 56 1.71 4.54 -4.74
CA VAL A 56 0.92 4.06 -5.86
C VAL A 56 1.58 2.87 -6.55
N ALA A 57 0.77 1.87 -6.90
CA ALA A 57 1.18 0.77 -7.75
C ALA A 57 0.80 1.07 -9.20
N CYS A 58 1.73 0.85 -10.13
CA CYS A 58 1.56 1.04 -11.56
C CYS A 58 2.24 -0.10 -12.31
N LEU A 59 1.82 -0.36 -13.56
CA LEU A 59 2.54 -1.28 -14.45
C LEU A 59 3.77 -0.63 -15.10
N GLU A 60 3.74 0.70 -15.22
CA GLU A 60 4.83 1.53 -15.74
C GLU A 60 5.01 2.77 -14.87
N CYS A 61 6.22 3.35 -14.86
CA CYS A 61 6.47 4.57 -14.11
C CYS A 61 5.68 5.76 -14.68
N LEU A 62 4.99 6.48 -13.81
CA LEU A 62 4.31 7.72 -14.17
C LEU A 62 5.33 8.81 -14.56
N PRO A 63 5.18 9.46 -15.72
CA PRO A 63 6.09 10.52 -16.14
C PRO A 63 5.87 11.84 -15.37
N GLY A 64 6.86 12.75 -15.47
CA GLY A 64 6.76 14.08 -14.88
C GLY A 64 7.07 14.17 -13.39
N MET A 65 7.44 13.05 -12.76
CA MET A 65 7.87 13.02 -11.36
C MET A 65 9.33 13.45 -11.22
N LYS A 66 9.64 14.18 -10.15
CA LYS A 66 11.03 14.45 -9.79
C LYS A 66 11.60 13.28 -9.01
N LYS A 67 12.26 12.35 -9.71
CA LYS A 67 12.91 11.18 -9.10
C LYS A 67 13.91 11.61 -8.02
N LEU A 68 13.85 10.97 -6.86
CA LEU A 68 14.79 11.11 -5.75
C LEU A 68 15.76 9.91 -5.69
N LYS A 69 15.22 8.70 -5.80
CA LYS A 69 16.00 7.46 -5.76
C LYS A 69 15.20 6.30 -6.36
N ASP A 70 15.89 5.22 -6.69
CA ASP A 70 15.23 3.94 -6.99
C ASP A 70 14.79 3.26 -5.69
N LEU A 71 13.65 2.58 -5.74
CA LEU A 71 13.19 1.72 -4.67
C LEU A 71 13.84 0.34 -4.83
N SER A 72 14.31 -0.23 -3.72
CA SER A 72 15.01 -1.53 -3.74
C SER A 72 14.16 -2.70 -4.23
N PHE A 73 12.83 -2.52 -4.19
CA PHE A 73 11.85 -3.52 -4.59
C PHE A 73 11.14 -3.20 -5.92
N GLY A 74 11.64 -2.21 -6.66
CA GLY A 74 11.13 -1.78 -7.97
C GLY A 74 10.35 -0.47 -7.93
N GLY A 75 10.54 0.34 -8.98
CA GLY A 75 9.97 1.68 -9.05
C GLY A 75 10.85 2.77 -8.46
N ILE A 76 10.27 3.92 -8.15
CA ILE A 76 11.00 5.12 -7.71
C ILE A 76 10.33 5.79 -6.52
N SER A 77 11.15 6.34 -5.61
CA SER A 77 10.73 7.39 -4.71
C SER A 77 10.94 8.73 -5.40
N ALA A 78 9.94 9.58 -5.39
CA ALA A 78 9.91 10.82 -6.16
C ALA A 78 9.17 11.92 -5.42
N LYS A 79 9.12 13.10 -6.05
CA LYS A 79 8.19 14.18 -5.72
C LYS A 79 7.20 14.39 -6.84
N SER A 80 5.95 14.61 -6.49
CA SER A 80 4.92 15.06 -7.41
C SER A 80 5.25 16.45 -7.97
N PRO A 81 4.55 16.95 -9.01
CA PRO A 81 4.76 18.30 -9.53
C PRO A 81 4.69 19.40 -8.46
N SER A 82 3.77 19.30 -7.48
CA SER A 82 3.70 20.24 -6.33
C SER A 82 4.75 19.99 -5.26
N GLY A 83 5.53 18.91 -5.37
CA GLY A 83 6.64 18.62 -4.46
C GLY A 83 6.31 17.68 -3.31
N HIS A 84 5.14 17.06 -3.30
CA HIS A 84 4.76 16.06 -2.30
C HIS A 84 5.52 14.74 -2.51
N PRO A 85 5.94 14.06 -1.42
CA PRO A 85 6.63 12.78 -1.53
C PRO A 85 5.67 11.69 -2.00
N VAL A 86 6.08 10.97 -3.05
CA VAL A 86 5.35 9.85 -3.64
C VAL A 86 6.30 8.69 -3.90
N ASP A 87 5.83 7.47 -3.68
CA ASP A 87 6.51 6.25 -4.07
C ASP A 87 5.71 5.57 -5.19
N ILE A 88 6.30 5.51 -6.38
CA ILE A 88 5.72 4.85 -7.55
C ILE A 88 6.31 3.45 -7.62
N ILE A 89 5.50 2.45 -7.32
CA ILE A 89 5.90 1.06 -7.22
C ILE A 89 5.62 0.36 -8.55
N VAL A 90 6.67 -0.10 -9.21
CA VAL A 90 6.61 -0.89 -10.44
C VAL A 90 7.39 -2.17 -10.20
N ARG A 91 6.72 -3.32 -10.23
CA ARG A 91 7.38 -4.61 -9.99
C ARG A 91 7.69 -5.31 -11.29
N GLU A 92 8.94 -5.77 -11.40
CA GLU A 92 9.44 -6.55 -12.54
C GLU A 92 10.00 -7.91 -12.10
N ASP A 93 9.89 -8.22 -10.81
CA ASP A 93 10.37 -9.45 -10.18
C ASP A 93 9.24 -10.48 -9.99
N SER A 94 9.47 -11.49 -9.14
CA SER A 94 8.50 -12.56 -8.82
C SER A 94 7.17 -12.07 -8.21
N TYR A 95 7.08 -10.83 -7.81
CA TYR A 95 5.84 -10.24 -7.28
C TYR A 95 5.02 -9.46 -8.32
N ARG A 96 5.47 -9.44 -9.58
CA ARG A 96 4.79 -8.71 -10.66
C ARG A 96 3.32 -9.11 -10.78
N ASP A 97 3.06 -10.41 -10.88
CA ASP A 97 1.69 -10.94 -11.06
C ASP A 97 0.76 -10.56 -9.89
N LEU A 98 1.30 -10.53 -8.65
CA LEU A 98 0.55 -10.05 -7.49
C LEU A 98 0.19 -8.56 -7.63
N TYR A 99 1.12 -7.72 -8.09
CA TYR A 99 0.87 -6.29 -8.26
C TYR A 99 -0.08 -6.00 -9.43
N GLU A 100 0.02 -6.73 -10.55
CA GLU A 100 -0.94 -6.65 -11.65
C GLU A 100 -2.36 -6.97 -11.17
N ALA A 101 -2.54 -8.10 -10.48
CA ALA A 101 -3.84 -8.48 -9.92
C ALA A 101 -4.32 -7.48 -8.83
N ALA A 102 -3.42 -6.91 -8.05
CA ALA A 102 -3.75 -5.86 -7.08
C ALA A 102 -4.28 -4.60 -7.77
N ILE A 103 -3.66 -4.17 -8.88
CA ILE A 103 -4.13 -3.04 -9.70
C ILE A 103 -5.52 -3.34 -10.28
N GLU A 104 -5.73 -4.53 -10.84
CA GLU A 104 -7.04 -4.96 -11.37
C GLU A 104 -8.12 -5.05 -10.29
N SER A 105 -7.74 -5.28 -9.03
CA SER A 105 -8.67 -5.38 -7.89
C SER A 105 -9.17 -4.04 -7.38
N ALA A 106 -8.66 -2.93 -7.91
CA ALA A 106 -8.88 -1.60 -7.35
C ALA A 106 -10.35 -1.19 -7.35
N GLN A 107 -10.74 -0.47 -6.30
CA GLN A 107 -12.11 -0.04 -6.03
C GLN A 107 -12.16 1.48 -5.88
N ASP A 108 -13.32 2.05 -6.19
CA ASP A 108 -13.60 3.47 -5.94
C ASP A 108 -13.97 3.66 -4.45
N GLU A 109 -13.09 4.29 -3.71
CA GLU A 109 -13.29 4.64 -2.30
C GLU A 109 -13.51 6.14 -2.11
N GLY A 110 -13.95 6.84 -3.17
CA GLY A 110 -14.22 8.28 -3.13
C GLY A 110 -12.97 9.17 -3.20
N LEU A 111 -11.82 8.61 -3.55
CA LEU A 111 -10.58 9.34 -3.81
C LEU A 111 -10.39 9.56 -5.31
N ALA A 112 -9.52 10.50 -5.70
CA ALA A 112 -9.27 10.79 -7.12
C ALA A 112 -8.55 9.63 -7.86
N LEU A 113 -7.94 8.70 -7.15
CA LEU A 113 -7.42 7.44 -7.68
C LEU A 113 -8.13 6.26 -7.00
N PRO A 114 -8.31 5.15 -7.71
CA PRO A 114 -8.82 3.93 -7.11
C PRO A 114 -7.87 3.36 -6.06
N VAL A 115 -8.40 2.62 -5.12
CA VAL A 115 -7.67 2.01 -4.01
C VAL A 115 -7.63 0.50 -4.21
N VAL A 116 -6.47 -0.12 -3.99
CA VAL A 116 -6.35 -1.59 -4.00
C VAL A 116 -7.35 -2.22 -3.03
N SER A 117 -7.98 -3.33 -3.42
CA SER A 117 -8.92 -3.99 -2.52
C SER A 117 -8.26 -4.44 -1.21
N PRO A 118 -8.98 -4.52 -0.09
CA PRO A 118 -8.38 -4.81 1.21
C PRO A 118 -7.68 -6.17 1.26
N GLU A 119 -8.17 -7.18 0.53
CA GLU A 119 -7.55 -8.51 0.48
C GLU A 119 -6.21 -8.48 -0.26
N TYR A 120 -6.13 -7.76 -1.38
CA TYR A 120 -4.86 -7.57 -2.07
C TYR A 120 -3.91 -6.66 -1.28
N LEU A 121 -4.42 -5.62 -0.59
CA LEU A 121 -3.61 -4.83 0.32
C LEU A 121 -2.96 -5.71 1.40
N ALA A 122 -3.72 -6.64 1.99
CA ALA A 122 -3.19 -7.60 2.95
C ALA A 122 -2.12 -8.51 2.32
N ALA A 123 -2.33 -9.02 1.10
CA ALA A 123 -1.33 -9.82 0.39
C ALA A 123 -0.04 -9.03 0.10
N LEU A 124 -0.15 -7.75 -0.31
CA LEU A 124 1.00 -6.86 -0.49
C LEU A 124 1.77 -6.62 0.81
N LYS A 125 1.06 -6.51 1.95
CA LYS A 125 1.67 -6.41 3.28
C LYS A 125 2.40 -7.69 3.68
N MET A 126 1.83 -8.87 3.41
CA MET A 126 2.49 -10.17 3.61
C MET A 126 3.76 -10.27 2.76
N ALA A 127 3.72 -9.85 1.49
CA ALA A 127 4.88 -9.86 0.60
C ALA A 127 6.00 -8.91 1.06
N ALA A 128 5.66 -7.77 1.64
CA ALA A 128 6.63 -6.79 2.14
C ALA A 128 7.30 -7.23 3.45
N ALA A 129 6.60 -7.96 4.31
CA ALA A 129 7.07 -8.63 5.53
C ALA A 129 7.90 -7.75 6.49
N ARG A 130 7.56 -6.46 6.63
CA ARG A 130 8.20 -5.54 7.58
C ARG A 130 7.42 -5.52 8.90
N ASP A 131 8.04 -5.18 10.01
CA ASP A 131 7.37 -5.10 11.32
C ASP A 131 6.10 -4.22 11.29
N LYS A 132 6.16 -3.09 10.59
CA LYS A 132 5.00 -2.20 10.41
C LYS A 132 3.86 -2.85 9.62
N ASP A 133 4.18 -3.78 8.71
CA ASP A 133 3.17 -4.44 7.88
C ASP A 133 2.35 -5.46 8.70
N THR A 134 2.94 -6.08 9.71
CA THR A 134 2.21 -6.93 10.67
C THR A 134 1.19 -6.11 11.47
N LEU A 135 1.54 -4.90 11.90
CA LEU A 135 0.61 -3.99 12.57
C LEU A 135 -0.51 -3.53 11.64
N ASP A 136 -0.19 -3.26 10.38
CA ASP A 136 -1.19 -2.91 9.36
C ASP A 136 -2.16 -4.08 9.12
N LEU A 137 -1.68 -5.34 9.08
CA LEU A 137 -2.51 -6.54 8.95
C LEU A 137 -3.43 -6.72 10.15
N GLU A 138 -2.91 -6.54 11.37
CA GLU A 138 -3.74 -6.57 12.59
C GLU A 138 -4.82 -5.48 12.54
N THR A 139 -4.50 -4.29 12.05
CA THR A 139 -5.46 -3.19 11.89
C THR A 139 -6.57 -3.56 10.90
N LEU A 140 -6.24 -4.06 9.70
CA LEU A 140 -7.23 -4.51 8.70
C LEU A 140 -8.15 -5.62 9.27
N PHE A 141 -7.56 -6.57 10.02
CA PHE A 141 -8.31 -7.62 10.69
C PHE A 141 -9.30 -7.04 11.73
N ARG A 142 -8.86 -6.12 12.58
CA ARG A 142 -9.70 -5.49 13.61
C ARG A 142 -10.81 -4.62 13.03
N LEU A 143 -10.58 -3.97 11.90
CA LEU A 143 -11.58 -3.18 11.17
C LEU A 143 -12.65 -4.06 10.50
N GLY A 144 -12.40 -5.36 10.35
CA GLY A 144 -13.36 -6.31 9.78
C GLY A 144 -13.60 -6.10 8.28
N VAL A 145 -12.66 -5.48 7.57
CA VAL A 145 -12.79 -5.15 6.13
C VAL A 145 -12.35 -6.31 5.22
N LEU A 146 -11.73 -7.35 5.78
CA LEU A 146 -11.18 -8.47 5.03
C LEU A 146 -12.20 -9.61 4.86
N ASP A 147 -12.37 -10.08 3.63
CA ASP A 147 -12.83 -11.46 3.42
C ASP A 147 -11.67 -12.41 3.68
N MET A 148 -11.71 -13.09 4.82
CA MET A 148 -10.62 -13.94 5.31
C MET A 148 -10.31 -15.11 4.35
N GLY A 149 -11.35 -15.73 3.77
CA GLY A 149 -11.21 -16.85 2.84
C GLY A 149 -10.57 -16.40 1.52
N LYS A 150 -11.04 -15.27 0.98
CA LYS A 150 -10.50 -14.66 -0.24
C LYS A 150 -9.06 -14.21 0.00
N THR A 151 -8.77 -13.53 1.11
CA THR A 151 -7.42 -13.08 1.47
C THR A 151 -6.44 -14.24 1.52
N ARG A 152 -6.80 -15.33 2.23
CA ARG A 152 -5.97 -16.53 2.29
C ARG A 152 -5.72 -17.14 0.92
N SER A 153 -6.75 -17.18 0.07
CA SER A 153 -6.65 -17.73 -1.29
C SER A 153 -5.69 -16.91 -2.16
N ILE A 154 -5.75 -15.59 -2.09
CA ILE A 154 -4.83 -14.66 -2.78
C ILE A 154 -3.39 -14.87 -2.29
N ILE A 155 -3.17 -14.90 -0.98
CA ILE A 155 -1.86 -15.13 -0.38
C ILE A 155 -1.29 -16.47 -0.85
N LYS A 156 -2.09 -17.55 -0.81
CA LYS A 156 -1.67 -18.85 -1.30
C LYS A 156 -1.31 -18.84 -2.77
N GLN A 157 -2.12 -18.19 -3.59
CA GLN A 157 -1.94 -18.13 -5.05
C GLN A 157 -0.65 -17.41 -5.44
N TYR A 158 -0.35 -16.29 -4.84
CA TYR A 158 0.76 -15.41 -5.27
C TYR A 158 2.02 -15.54 -4.41
N LEU A 159 1.89 -15.94 -3.15
CA LEU A 159 3.02 -16.05 -2.20
C LEU A 159 3.30 -17.49 -1.77
N GLY A 160 2.43 -18.43 -2.13
CA GLY A 160 2.61 -19.86 -1.88
C GLY A 160 2.06 -20.36 -0.55
N GLU A 161 2.13 -21.67 -0.36
CA GLU A 161 1.56 -22.37 0.80
C GLU A 161 2.21 -21.98 2.13
N TYR A 162 3.50 -21.65 2.10
CA TYR A 162 4.20 -21.21 3.32
C TYR A 162 3.62 -19.88 3.84
N ALA A 163 3.47 -18.89 2.97
CA ALA A 163 2.88 -17.61 3.33
C ALA A 163 1.40 -17.75 3.78
N ALA A 164 0.64 -18.66 3.18
CA ALA A 164 -0.71 -18.94 3.62
C ALA A 164 -0.78 -19.53 5.05
N ARG A 165 0.20 -20.35 5.44
CA ARG A 165 0.31 -20.85 6.82
C ARG A 165 0.77 -19.77 7.81
N GLU A 166 1.66 -18.89 7.38
CA GLU A 166 2.03 -17.73 8.20
C GLU A 166 0.83 -16.81 8.43
N TRP A 167 0.03 -16.58 7.39
CA TRP A 167 -1.25 -15.86 7.51
C TRP A 167 -2.17 -16.49 8.54
N ASP A 168 -2.39 -17.80 8.47
CA ASP A 168 -3.23 -18.54 9.43
C ASP A 168 -2.72 -18.37 10.88
N SER A 169 -1.40 -18.36 11.05
CA SER A 169 -0.77 -18.15 12.36
C SER A 169 -0.97 -16.71 12.90
N LEU A 170 -0.82 -15.71 12.02
CA LEU A 170 -1.06 -14.31 12.38
C LEU A 170 -2.53 -14.09 12.78
N ILE A 171 -3.48 -14.64 12.03
CA ILE A 171 -4.89 -14.52 12.36
C ILE A 171 -5.20 -15.13 13.72
N SER A 172 -4.67 -16.32 14.01
CA SER A 172 -4.83 -16.97 15.32
C SER A 172 -4.28 -16.09 16.46
N GLU A 173 -3.15 -15.42 16.22
CA GLU A 173 -2.57 -14.46 17.18
C GLU A 173 -3.48 -13.24 17.38
N PHE A 174 -4.02 -12.66 16.30
CA PHE A 174 -4.90 -11.50 16.36
C PHE A 174 -6.22 -11.82 17.09
N GLU A 175 -6.81 -12.99 16.82
CA GLU A 175 -7.99 -13.49 17.54
C GLU A 175 -7.72 -13.65 19.03
N TRP A 176 -6.57 -14.24 19.40
CA TRP A 176 -6.17 -14.41 20.77
C TRP A 176 -5.99 -13.06 21.49
N LYS A 177 -5.34 -12.08 20.86
CA LYS A 177 -5.22 -10.71 21.41
C LYS A 177 -6.59 -10.10 21.64
N LEU A 178 -7.47 -10.15 20.65
CA LEU A 178 -8.81 -9.57 20.72
C LEU A 178 -9.68 -10.20 21.81
N SER A 179 -9.49 -11.51 22.08
CA SER A 179 -10.22 -12.21 23.15
C SER A 179 -9.84 -11.77 24.56
N ARG A 180 -8.67 -11.15 24.74
CA ARG A 180 -8.17 -10.67 26.03
C ARG A 180 -8.47 -9.19 26.31
N GLU A 181 -8.93 -8.46 25.33
CA GLU A 181 -9.30 -7.06 25.44
C GLU A 181 -10.78 -6.88 25.86
N LYS A 182 -11.55 -7.99 25.90
CA LYS A 182 -12.94 -8.07 26.39
C LYS A 182 -12.97 -8.43 27.86
#